data_b6cd35ed712489182091f15c4a39c5ef
#
_entry.id   b6cd35ed712489182091f15c4a39c5ef
#
_cell.length_a   1.000
_cell.length_b   1.000
_cell.length_c   1.000
_cell.angle_alpha   90.00
_cell.angle_beta   90.00
_cell.angle_gamma   90.00
#
_symmetry.space_group_name_H-M   'P 1'
#
loop_
_entity.id
_entity.type
_entity.pdbx_description
1 polymer ?
#
loop_
_entity_poly.entity_id
_entity_poly.type
_entity_poly.pdbx_seq_one_letter_code
_entity_poly.pdbx_strand_id
1 'polypeptide(L)'
;MAAALQIWSPSFSKAFDGLPSGIRETVQRKIDDMGTRLENFPHQRLQGRPECKLRVGDYRVLYEFDVKLGRIYLHHVGNRREIYKRS
;
A
#
# COMPACT_ATOMS: atom_id res chain seq x y z
N MET A 1 -10.40 16.80 8.15
CA MET A 1 -8.97 16.51 8.07
C MET A 1 -8.59 16.04 6.66
N ALA A 2 -7.45 16.47 6.20
CA ALA A 2 -6.98 16.07 4.88
C ALA A 2 -6.52 14.62 4.90
N ALA A 3 -6.76 13.90 3.80
CA ALA A 3 -6.21 12.57 3.63
C ALA A 3 -4.69 12.64 3.45
N ALA A 4 -3.99 11.57 3.81
CA ALA A 4 -2.56 11.49 3.63
C ALA A 4 -2.19 11.57 2.15
N LEU A 5 -1.06 12.21 1.86
CA LEU A 5 -0.52 12.28 0.50
C LEU A 5 0.04 10.90 0.13
N GLN A 6 -0.37 10.40 -1.03
CA GLN A 6 0.11 9.12 -1.53
C GLN A 6 1.28 9.36 -2.49
N ILE A 7 2.42 8.78 -2.17
CA ILE A 7 3.61 8.89 -3.00
C ILE A 7 3.88 7.52 -3.61
N TRP A 8 3.69 7.41 -4.92
CA TRP A 8 3.81 6.17 -5.65
C TRP A 8 5.21 6.01 -6.21
N SER A 9 5.89 4.92 -5.85
CA SER A 9 7.17 4.60 -6.49
C SER A 9 6.92 4.17 -7.94
N PRO A 10 7.93 4.25 -8.82
CA PRO A 10 7.81 3.74 -10.19
C PRO A 10 7.39 2.27 -10.22
N SER A 11 7.94 1.47 -9.30
CA SER A 11 7.60 0.06 -9.18
C SER A 11 6.13 -0.15 -8.83
N PHE A 12 5.62 0.63 -7.89
CA PHE A 12 4.20 0.55 -7.51
C PHE A 12 3.31 0.95 -8.69
N SER A 13 3.62 2.07 -9.34
CA SER A 13 2.82 2.57 -10.47
C SER A 13 2.72 1.54 -11.58
N LYS A 14 3.84 0.94 -11.94
CA LYS A 14 3.89 -0.08 -12.99
C LYS A 14 3.08 -1.31 -12.60
N ALA A 15 3.25 -1.80 -11.38
CA ALA A 15 2.53 -2.97 -10.91
C ALA A 15 1.03 -2.71 -10.82
N PHE A 16 0.66 -1.52 -10.34
CA PHE A 16 -0.74 -1.12 -10.22
C PHE A 16 -1.44 -1.09 -11.58
N ASP A 17 -0.77 -0.52 -12.59
CA ASP A 17 -1.33 -0.43 -13.94
C ASP A 17 -1.57 -1.81 -14.56
N GLY A 18 -0.82 -2.80 -14.13
CA GLY A 18 -0.99 -4.17 -14.61
C GLY A 18 -2.10 -4.96 -13.93
N LEU A 19 -2.73 -4.41 -12.90
CA LEU A 19 -3.81 -5.10 -12.18
C LEU A 19 -5.12 -5.04 -12.96
N PRO A 20 -6.00 -6.07 -12.82
CA PRO A 20 -7.35 -5.97 -13.36
C PRO A 20 -8.08 -4.77 -12.80
N SER A 21 -8.97 -4.15 -13.59
CA SER A 21 -9.63 -2.90 -13.20
C SER A 21 -10.36 -2.98 -11.86
N GLY A 22 -11.09 -4.07 -11.61
CA GLY A 22 -11.78 -4.24 -10.34
C GLY A 22 -10.84 -4.31 -9.14
N ILE A 23 -9.67 -4.94 -9.34
CA ILE A 23 -8.64 -5.02 -8.30
C ILE A 23 -8.02 -3.64 -8.06
N ARG A 24 -7.74 -2.90 -9.13
CA ARG A 24 -7.22 -1.53 -9.01
C ARG A 24 -8.14 -0.65 -8.17
N GLU A 25 -9.43 -0.71 -8.44
CA GLU A 25 -10.42 0.07 -7.67
C GLU A 25 -10.42 -0.31 -6.19
N THR A 26 -10.39 -1.60 -5.90
CA THR A 26 -10.40 -2.09 -4.52
C THR A 26 -9.12 -1.69 -3.80
N VAL A 27 -7.97 -1.84 -4.45
CA VAL A 27 -6.67 -1.45 -3.89
C VAL A 27 -6.66 0.05 -3.59
N GLN A 28 -7.09 0.87 -4.56
CA GLN A 28 -7.12 2.33 -4.39
C GLN A 28 -8.03 2.73 -3.23
N ARG A 29 -9.21 2.12 -3.14
CA ARG A 29 -10.15 2.42 -2.07
C ARG A 29 -9.57 2.09 -0.70
N LYS A 30 -8.88 0.96 -0.59
CA LYS A 30 -8.25 0.56 0.67
C LYS A 30 -7.14 1.52 1.08
N ILE A 31 -6.34 1.97 0.11
CA ILE A 31 -5.27 2.93 0.36
C ILE A 31 -5.88 4.28 0.78
N ASP A 32 -6.92 4.72 0.08
CA ASP A 32 -7.59 5.97 0.41
C ASP A 32 -8.19 5.93 1.82
N ASP A 33 -8.82 4.82 2.19
CA ASP A 33 -9.37 4.62 3.53
C ASP A 33 -8.26 4.71 4.58
N MET A 34 -7.14 4.04 4.36
CA MET A 34 -6.00 4.11 5.26
C MET A 34 -5.51 5.55 5.40
N GLY A 35 -5.47 6.29 4.30
CA GLY A 35 -5.00 7.68 4.30
C GLY A 35 -5.88 8.62 5.10
N THR A 36 -7.17 8.33 5.24
CA THR A 36 -8.08 9.18 6.02
C THR A 36 -7.95 8.94 7.52
N ARG A 37 -7.32 7.84 7.93
CA ARG A 37 -7.16 7.51 9.35
C ARG A 37 -5.79 6.90 9.63
N LEU A 38 -4.76 7.50 9.05
CA LEU A 38 -3.40 6.97 9.08
C LEU A 38 -2.89 6.66 10.49
N GLU A 39 -3.14 7.55 11.42
CA GLU A 39 -2.68 7.41 12.80
C GLU A 39 -3.31 6.22 13.52
N ASN A 40 -4.59 5.97 13.25
CA ASN A 40 -5.36 4.94 13.94
C ASN A 40 -5.51 3.64 13.16
N PHE A 41 -4.99 3.59 11.95
CA PHE A 41 -5.08 2.41 11.12
C PHE A 41 -4.25 1.27 11.71
N PRO A 42 -4.75 0.01 11.69
CA PRO A 42 -3.99 -1.13 12.24
C PRO A 42 -2.90 -1.57 11.26
N HIS A 43 -1.80 -0.85 11.25
CA HIS A 43 -0.67 -1.14 10.35
C HIS A 43 0.00 -2.46 10.72
N GLN A 44 0.30 -3.29 9.73
CA GLN A 44 1.00 -4.55 9.93
C GLN A 44 2.40 -4.45 9.35
N ARG A 45 3.39 -4.32 10.22
CA ARG A 45 4.78 -4.22 9.80
C ARG A 45 5.34 -5.60 9.46
N LEU A 46 6.12 -5.68 8.39
CA LEU A 46 6.79 -6.91 8.02
C LEU A 46 7.94 -7.18 8.99
N GLN A 47 8.11 -8.44 9.36
CA GLN A 47 9.15 -8.82 10.30
C GLN A 47 10.53 -8.55 9.69
N GLY A 48 11.37 -7.83 10.43
CA GLY A 48 12.73 -7.52 10.01
C GLY A 48 12.85 -6.51 8.89
N ARG A 49 11.74 -5.79 8.54
CA ARG A 49 11.72 -4.84 7.44
C ARG A 49 10.95 -3.59 7.83
N PRO A 50 11.31 -2.43 7.27
CA PRO A 50 10.58 -1.19 7.57
C PRO A 50 9.21 -1.10 6.92
N GLU A 51 8.95 -1.89 5.89
CA GLU A 51 7.69 -1.83 5.17
C GLU A 51 6.55 -2.44 5.97
N CYS A 52 5.34 -1.94 5.70
CA CYS A 52 4.11 -2.53 6.18
C CYS A 52 3.40 -3.20 5.01
N LYS A 53 2.50 -4.12 5.30
CA LYS A 53 1.68 -4.74 4.27
C LYS A 53 0.21 -4.39 4.48
N LEU A 54 -0.48 -4.14 3.38
CA LEU A 54 -1.93 -3.95 3.36
C LEU A 54 -2.52 -5.10 2.54
N ARG A 55 -3.37 -5.88 3.17
CA ARG A 55 -3.99 -7.01 2.51
C ARG A 55 -5.24 -6.57 1.74
N VAL A 56 -5.31 -6.93 0.45
CA VAL A 56 -6.47 -6.67 -0.40
C VAL A 56 -6.80 -7.95 -1.14
N GLY A 57 -7.64 -8.81 -0.55
CA GLY A 57 -7.92 -10.13 -1.11
C GLY A 57 -6.65 -10.96 -1.23
N ASP A 58 -6.35 -11.42 -2.44
CA ASP A 58 -5.12 -12.19 -2.70
C ASP A 58 -3.92 -11.30 -3.02
N TYR A 59 -4.10 -9.99 -2.96
CA TYR A 59 -3.05 -9.03 -3.26
C TYR A 59 -2.51 -8.40 -1.99
N ARG A 60 -1.28 -7.90 -2.08
CA ARG A 60 -0.62 -7.20 -0.98
C ARG A 60 -0.01 -5.91 -1.48
N VAL A 61 -0.16 -4.87 -0.69
CA VAL A 61 0.50 -3.57 -0.93
C VAL A 61 1.60 -3.43 0.10
N LEU A 62 2.81 -3.14 -0.37
CA LEU A 62 3.93 -2.83 0.52
C LEU A 62 4.09 -1.33 0.58
N TYR A 63 4.12 -0.78 1.79
CA TYR A 63 4.17 0.66 1.98
C TYR A 63 4.90 1.04 3.26
N GLU A 64 5.28 2.29 3.32
CA GLU A 64 5.72 2.93 4.56
C GLU A 64 4.87 4.17 4.76
N PHE A 65 4.90 4.74 5.95
CA PHE A 65 4.08 5.92 6.23
C PHE A 65 4.75 6.81 7.26
N ASP A 66 4.34 8.08 7.24
CA ASP A 66 4.80 9.08 8.21
C ASP A 66 3.57 9.86 8.67
N VAL A 67 3.19 9.66 9.93
CA VAL A 67 1.99 10.30 10.49
C VAL A 67 2.18 11.82 10.60
N LYS A 68 3.36 12.26 11.01
CA LYS A 68 3.63 13.70 11.19
C LYS A 68 3.53 14.45 9.87
N LEU A 69 4.07 13.88 8.81
CA LEU A 69 4.03 14.49 7.50
C LEU A 69 2.74 14.20 6.74
N GLY A 70 1.94 13.25 7.23
CA GLY A 70 0.72 12.83 6.54
C GLY A 70 1.01 12.22 5.18
N ARG A 71 1.94 11.28 5.10
CA ARG A 71 2.38 10.67 3.85
C ARG A 71 2.32 9.15 3.91
N ILE A 72 1.99 8.56 2.76
CA ILE A 72 2.07 7.12 2.55
C ILE A 72 2.99 6.90 1.35
N TYR A 73 4.04 6.10 1.55
CA TYR A 73 4.99 5.78 0.49
C TYR A 73 4.65 4.39 -0.02
N LEU A 74 4.11 4.31 -1.24
CA LEU A 74 3.68 3.05 -1.83
C LEU A 74 4.82 2.45 -2.64
N HIS A 75 5.33 1.32 -2.18
CA HIS A 75 6.52 0.69 -2.76
C HIS A 75 6.21 -0.34 -3.81
N HIS A 76 5.23 -1.19 -3.56
CA HIS A 76 4.90 -2.26 -4.49
C HIS A 76 3.50 -2.80 -4.22
N VAL A 77 2.88 -3.39 -5.25
CA VAL A 77 1.62 -4.11 -5.12
C VAL A 77 1.70 -5.35 -6.01
N GLY A 78 1.17 -6.46 -5.54
CA GLY A 78 1.19 -7.68 -6.33
C GLY A 78 0.46 -8.80 -5.63
N ASN A 79 0.33 -9.93 -6.34
CA ASN A 79 -0.23 -11.13 -5.78
C ASN A 79 0.66 -11.60 -4.64
N ARG A 80 0.07 -12.19 -3.59
CA ARG A 80 0.82 -12.60 -2.40
C ARG A 80 2.01 -13.50 -2.72
N ARG A 81 1.93 -14.31 -3.77
CA ARG A 81 3.03 -15.18 -4.16
C ARG A 81 4.18 -14.41 -4.78
N GLU A 82 3.87 -13.46 -5.64
CA GLU A 82 4.89 -12.67 -6.34
C GLU A 82 5.62 -11.72 -5.42
N ILE A 83 4.87 -11.06 -4.55
CA ILE A 83 5.43 -10.00 -3.72
C ILE A 83 6.45 -10.53 -2.71
N TYR A 84 6.27 -11.76 -2.23
CA TYR A 84 7.21 -12.38 -1.29
C TYR A 84 8.43 -12.99 -1.97
N LYS A 85 8.35 -13.27 -3.27
CA LYS A 85 9.49 -13.75 -4.03
C LYS A 85 10.51 -12.67 -4.32
N ARG A 86 10.09 -11.41 -4.26
CA ARG A 86 10.95 -10.27 -4.56
C ARG A 86 11.73 -9.76 -3.37
N SER A 87 11.48 -10.30 -2.22
CA SER A 87 12.20 -9.83 -1.02
C SER A 87 13.49 -10.54 -0.79
#